data_3dbce3a886e22e8b85434d62b6cbbd0b
#
_entry.id   3dbce3a886e22e8b85434d62b6cbbd0b
#
_cell.length_a   1.000
_cell.length_b   1.000
_cell.length_c   1.000
_cell.angle_alpha   90.00
_cell.angle_beta   90.00
_cell.angle_gamma   90.00
#
_symmetry.space_group_name_H-M   'P 1'
#
loop_
_entity.id
_entity.type
_entity.pdbx_description
1 polymer ?
#
loop_
_entity_poly.entity_id
_entity_poly.type
_entity_poly.pdbx_seq_one_letter_code
_entity_poly.pdbx_strand_id
1 'polypeptide(L)'
;MKLAFVTMMNKLVFGHQMVLRPLLQSLRGLNDQSRLLKIEELETAIEKNRDQKQVLTNLMASGYLEPALFNKESNELAAEEDTLRQEKDGLMRSVNGDMVKIEELQRLLRFVSKGTMLTEFDDKTFLSFAERITVLSRKEVVFELKCGLSLRERLVEP
;
A
#
# COMPACT_ATOMS: atom_id res chain seq x y z
N MET A 1 16.51 -11.98 21.90
CA MET A 1 15.56 -11.14 21.12
C MET A 1 15.88 -9.66 21.18
N LYS A 2 15.97 -9.03 22.36
CA LYS A 2 16.31 -7.59 22.50
C LYS A 2 17.65 -7.24 21.82
N LEU A 3 18.70 -8.04 22.04
CA LEU A 3 19.99 -7.85 21.39
C LEU A 3 19.92 -8.00 19.88
N ALA A 4 19.13 -8.93 19.37
CA ALA A 4 18.94 -9.11 17.92
C ALA A 4 18.30 -7.88 17.26
N PHE A 5 17.35 -7.23 17.94
CA PHE A 5 16.78 -5.96 17.47
C PHE A 5 17.83 -4.86 17.41
N VAL A 6 18.63 -4.70 18.45
CA VAL A 6 19.75 -3.72 18.49
C VAL A 6 20.73 -3.98 17.33
N THR A 7 21.12 -5.24 17.14
CA THR A 7 22.01 -5.64 16.04
C THR A 7 21.41 -5.31 14.69
N MET A 8 20.13 -5.62 14.45
CA MET A 8 19.42 -5.30 13.24
C MET A 8 19.39 -3.78 12.97
N MET A 9 19.02 -2.99 13.98
CA MET A 9 18.99 -1.52 13.86
C MET A 9 20.36 -0.94 13.55
N ASN A 10 21.41 -1.44 14.20
CA ASN A 10 22.78 -1.01 13.95
C ASN A 10 23.26 -1.36 12.54
N LYS A 11 22.87 -2.52 12.00
CA LYS A 11 23.11 -2.85 10.59
C LYS A 11 22.42 -1.86 9.65
N LEU A 12 21.19 -1.42 9.97
CA LEU A 12 20.50 -0.40 9.20
C LEU A 12 21.19 0.97 9.29
N VAL A 13 21.75 1.35 10.45
CA VAL A 13 22.55 2.58 10.60
C VAL A 13 23.73 2.55 9.63
N PHE A 14 24.44 1.43 9.50
CA PHE A 14 25.54 1.31 8.55
C PHE A 14 25.11 1.21 7.08
N GLY A 15 24.06 0.42 6.84
CA GLY A 15 23.64 0.03 5.49
C GLY A 15 22.52 0.90 4.89
N HIS A 16 22.07 1.96 5.57
CA HIS A 16 20.88 2.71 5.14
C HIS A 16 20.99 3.27 3.72
N GLN A 17 22.18 3.66 3.27
CA GLN A 17 22.36 4.15 1.90
C GLN A 17 22.20 3.06 0.86
N MET A 18 22.59 1.82 1.19
CA MET A 18 22.54 0.68 0.26
C MET A 18 21.20 -0.06 0.28
N VAL A 19 20.43 0.04 1.37
CA VAL A 19 19.17 -0.70 1.57
C VAL A 19 17.97 0.24 1.56
N LEU A 20 17.95 1.23 2.46
CA LEU A 20 16.75 2.05 2.67
C LEU A 20 16.53 3.09 1.57
N ARG A 21 17.59 3.71 1.06
CA ARG A 21 17.46 4.69 -0.04
C ARG A 21 16.99 4.07 -1.34
N PRO A 22 17.56 2.95 -1.84
CA PRO A 22 17.03 2.28 -3.03
C PRO A 22 15.59 1.80 -2.84
N LEU A 23 15.24 1.30 -1.66
CA LEU A 23 13.87 0.90 -1.34
C LEU A 23 12.91 2.08 -1.43
N LEU A 24 13.28 3.23 -0.86
CA LEU A 24 12.48 4.46 -0.95
C LEU A 24 12.26 4.92 -2.39
N GLN A 25 13.32 4.88 -3.22
CA GLN A 25 13.21 5.20 -4.63
C GLN A 25 12.30 4.22 -5.38
N SER A 26 12.40 2.92 -5.09
CA SER A 26 11.55 1.89 -5.67
C SER A 26 10.08 2.11 -5.30
N LEU A 27 9.76 2.36 -4.04
CA LEU A 27 8.39 2.62 -3.58
C LEU A 27 7.80 3.90 -4.18
N ARG A 28 8.61 4.94 -4.33
CA ARG A 28 8.18 6.17 -5.02
C ARG A 28 7.91 5.93 -6.51
N GLY A 29 8.73 5.11 -7.18
CA GLY A 29 8.52 4.73 -8.58
C GLY A 29 7.28 3.87 -8.80
N LEU A 30 6.90 3.03 -7.83
CA LEU A 30 5.66 2.25 -7.87
C LEU A 30 4.40 3.11 -7.67
N ASN A 31 4.55 4.28 -7.06
CA ASN A 31 3.47 5.27 -6.91
C ASN A 31 3.32 6.14 -8.17
N ASP A 32 3.60 5.55 -9.30
CA ASP A 32 3.81 6.17 -10.59
C ASP A 32 2.53 6.82 -11.14
N GLN A 33 2.73 7.87 -11.94
CA GLN A 33 1.71 8.54 -12.76
C GLN A 33 0.75 7.56 -13.45
N SER A 34 1.23 6.35 -13.82
CA SER A 34 0.42 5.33 -14.48
C SER A 34 -0.79 4.88 -13.65
N ARG A 35 -0.66 4.71 -12.32
CA ARG A 35 -1.79 4.33 -11.46
C ARG A 35 -2.80 5.47 -11.29
N LEU A 36 -2.30 6.69 -11.14
CA LEU A 36 -3.16 7.88 -11.05
C LEU A 36 -3.93 8.11 -12.35
N LEU A 37 -3.26 7.98 -13.51
CA LEU A 37 -3.91 8.03 -14.81
C LEU A 37 -4.96 6.93 -14.96
N LYS A 38 -4.69 5.71 -14.50
CA LYS A 38 -5.66 4.62 -14.54
C LYS A 38 -6.88 4.89 -13.66
N ILE A 39 -6.71 5.49 -12.49
CA ILE A 39 -7.82 5.93 -11.63
C ILE A 39 -8.67 6.98 -12.36
N GLU A 40 -8.06 7.95 -13.00
CA GLU A 40 -8.75 8.99 -13.78
C GLU A 40 -9.52 8.40 -14.97
N GLU A 41 -8.93 7.43 -15.69
CA GLU A 41 -9.62 6.69 -16.76
C GLU A 41 -10.86 5.95 -16.23
N LEU A 42 -10.75 5.29 -15.06
CA LEU A 42 -11.86 4.59 -14.44
C LEU A 42 -12.96 5.56 -13.98
N GLU A 43 -12.60 6.72 -13.44
CA GLU A 43 -13.56 7.77 -13.08
C GLU A 43 -14.33 8.26 -14.30
N THR A 44 -13.63 8.52 -15.40
CA THR A 44 -14.24 8.91 -16.68
C THR A 44 -15.19 7.83 -17.21
N ALA A 45 -14.79 6.55 -17.11
CA ALA A 45 -15.64 5.42 -17.54
C ALA A 45 -16.89 5.29 -16.68
N ILE A 46 -16.79 5.50 -15.36
CA ILE A 46 -17.94 5.49 -14.45
C ILE A 46 -18.90 6.64 -14.79
N GLU A 47 -18.39 7.83 -15.03
CA GLU A 47 -19.20 8.98 -15.41
C GLU A 47 -19.95 8.72 -16.72
N LYS A 48 -19.25 8.23 -17.75
CA LYS A 48 -19.87 7.84 -19.03
C LYS A 48 -20.97 6.80 -18.86
N ASN A 49 -20.75 5.80 -18.00
CA ASN A 49 -21.75 4.78 -17.70
C ASN A 49 -23.00 5.41 -17.05
N ARG A 50 -22.85 6.37 -16.14
CA ARG A 50 -23.95 7.12 -15.54
C ARG A 50 -24.72 7.93 -16.55
N ASP A 51 -24.04 8.60 -17.48
CA ASP A 51 -24.68 9.36 -18.55
C ASP A 51 -25.53 8.44 -19.45
N GLN A 52 -25.01 7.25 -19.79
CA GLN A 52 -25.77 6.24 -20.55
C GLN A 52 -27.02 5.78 -19.79
N LYS A 53 -26.93 5.55 -18.50
CA LYS A 53 -28.13 5.23 -17.67
C LYS A 53 -29.15 6.36 -17.71
N GLN A 54 -28.70 7.61 -17.65
CA GLN A 54 -29.59 8.76 -17.71
C GLN A 54 -30.32 8.84 -19.08
N VAL A 55 -29.61 8.56 -20.16
CA VAL A 55 -30.19 8.49 -21.52
C VAL A 55 -31.24 7.38 -21.58
N LEU A 56 -30.96 6.18 -21.08
CA LEU A 56 -31.92 5.08 -21.02
C LEU A 56 -33.19 5.47 -20.23
N THR A 57 -33.01 6.11 -19.08
CA THR A 57 -34.11 6.58 -18.24
C THR A 57 -34.97 7.59 -18.97
N ASN A 58 -34.38 8.52 -19.71
CA ASN A 58 -35.11 9.51 -20.48
C ASN A 58 -35.88 8.87 -21.65
N LEU A 59 -35.29 7.89 -22.36
CA LEU A 59 -35.95 7.15 -23.42
C LEU A 59 -37.13 6.32 -22.89
N MET A 60 -36.98 5.69 -21.76
CA MET A 60 -38.05 4.94 -21.09
C MET A 60 -39.20 5.88 -20.69
N ALA A 61 -38.89 7.02 -20.06
CA ALA A 61 -39.88 8.01 -19.65
C ALA A 61 -40.64 8.61 -20.83
N SER A 62 -39.99 8.73 -21.99
CA SER A 62 -40.59 9.27 -23.25
C SER A 62 -41.36 8.22 -24.02
N GLY A 63 -41.37 6.96 -23.61
CA GLY A 63 -42.06 5.86 -24.28
C GLY A 63 -41.37 5.32 -25.53
N TYR A 64 -40.09 5.69 -25.75
CA TYR A 64 -39.30 5.21 -26.90
C TYR A 64 -38.57 3.89 -26.64
N LEU A 65 -38.61 3.38 -25.41
CA LEU A 65 -37.91 2.17 -24.99
C LEU A 65 -38.87 1.21 -24.31
N GLU A 66 -38.86 -0.06 -24.72
CA GLU A 66 -39.64 -1.09 -24.01
C GLU A 66 -39.10 -1.39 -22.63
N PRO A 67 -39.98 -1.63 -21.62
CA PRO A 67 -39.56 -1.91 -20.23
C PRO A 67 -38.59 -3.09 -20.09
N ALA A 68 -38.77 -4.14 -20.88
CA ALA A 68 -37.92 -5.32 -20.87
C ALA A 68 -36.50 -5.00 -21.33
N LEU A 69 -36.37 -4.20 -22.39
CA LEU A 69 -35.07 -3.77 -22.92
C LEU A 69 -34.41 -2.76 -21.95
N PHE A 70 -35.18 -1.84 -21.38
CA PHE A 70 -34.68 -0.91 -20.37
C PHE A 70 -34.09 -1.66 -19.16
N ASN A 71 -34.81 -2.65 -18.64
CA ASN A 71 -34.33 -3.43 -17.51
C ASN A 71 -33.03 -4.19 -17.83
N LYS A 72 -32.94 -4.81 -19.00
CA LYS A 72 -31.76 -5.51 -19.45
C LYS A 72 -30.54 -4.58 -19.52
N GLU A 73 -30.64 -3.51 -20.30
CA GLU A 73 -29.54 -2.57 -20.52
C GLU A 73 -29.15 -1.85 -19.21
N SER A 74 -30.12 -1.48 -18.38
CA SER A 74 -29.88 -0.83 -17.08
C SER A 74 -29.16 -1.76 -16.11
N ASN A 75 -29.48 -3.06 -16.09
CA ASN A 75 -28.80 -4.05 -15.27
C ASN A 75 -27.36 -4.30 -15.75
N GLU A 76 -27.13 -4.36 -17.06
CA GLU A 76 -25.79 -4.51 -17.65
C GLU A 76 -24.92 -3.31 -17.29
N LEU A 77 -25.42 -2.08 -17.43
CA LEU A 77 -24.71 -0.87 -17.02
C LEU A 77 -24.44 -0.81 -15.52
N ALA A 78 -25.37 -1.29 -14.68
CA ALA A 78 -25.17 -1.37 -13.23
C ALA A 78 -24.05 -2.35 -12.86
N ALA A 79 -24.01 -3.53 -13.49
CA ALA A 79 -22.96 -4.52 -13.26
C ALA A 79 -21.58 -4.01 -13.74
N GLU A 80 -21.53 -3.32 -14.85
CA GLU A 80 -20.32 -2.69 -15.37
C GLU A 80 -19.82 -1.59 -14.41
N GLU A 81 -20.71 -0.72 -13.92
CA GLU A 81 -20.35 0.32 -12.94
C GLU A 81 -19.78 -0.29 -11.66
N ASP A 82 -20.36 -1.37 -11.15
CA ASP A 82 -19.85 -2.04 -9.93
C ASP A 82 -18.45 -2.59 -10.17
N THR A 83 -18.17 -3.17 -11.34
CA THR A 83 -16.85 -3.68 -11.70
C THR A 83 -15.83 -2.54 -11.78
N LEU A 84 -16.15 -1.44 -12.43
CA LEU A 84 -15.28 -0.26 -12.53
C LEU A 84 -14.98 0.36 -11.16
N ARG A 85 -15.98 0.44 -10.28
CA ARG A 85 -15.81 0.92 -8.90
C ARG A 85 -14.88 0.03 -8.08
N GLN A 86 -15.07 -1.29 -8.16
CA GLN A 86 -14.22 -2.25 -7.44
C GLN A 86 -12.76 -2.14 -7.89
N GLU A 87 -12.51 -2.02 -9.20
CA GLU A 87 -11.17 -1.83 -9.75
C GLU A 87 -10.54 -0.52 -9.25
N LYS A 88 -11.29 0.58 -9.32
CA LYS A 88 -10.85 1.89 -8.81
C LYS A 88 -10.51 1.84 -7.32
N ASP A 89 -11.38 1.27 -6.48
CA ASP A 89 -11.18 1.18 -5.03
C ASP A 89 -9.96 0.30 -4.69
N GLY A 90 -9.73 -0.75 -5.46
CA GLY A 90 -8.53 -1.60 -5.35
C GLY A 90 -7.25 -0.82 -5.62
N LEU A 91 -7.22 -0.04 -6.70
CA LEU A 91 -6.07 0.82 -7.04
C LEU A 91 -5.84 1.91 -5.99
N MET A 92 -6.89 2.58 -5.53
CA MET A 92 -6.79 3.62 -4.49
C MET A 92 -6.24 3.06 -3.17
N ARG A 93 -6.68 1.87 -2.75
CA ARG A 93 -6.13 1.22 -1.55
C ARG A 93 -4.66 0.86 -1.70
N SER A 94 -4.25 0.41 -2.89
CA SER A 94 -2.86 0.11 -3.20
C SER A 94 -1.98 1.37 -3.12
N VAL A 95 -2.42 2.47 -3.73
CA VAL A 95 -1.71 3.77 -3.68
C VAL A 95 -1.59 4.27 -2.24
N ASN A 96 -2.67 4.23 -1.46
CA ASN A 96 -2.66 4.67 -0.06
C ASN A 96 -1.75 3.79 0.81
N GLY A 97 -1.74 2.47 0.59
CA GLY A 97 -0.84 1.55 1.29
C GLY A 97 0.63 1.83 1.03
N ASP A 98 0.99 2.15 -0.20
CA ASP A 98 2.36 2.53 -0.57
C ASP A 98 2.76 3.88 0.02
N MET A 99 1.85 4.84 0.10
CA MET A 99 2.09 6.14 0.75
C MET A 99 2.44 5.98 2.23
N VAL A 100 1.69 5.17 2.96
CA VAL A 100 1.98 4.88 4.39
C VAL A 100 3.37 4.24 4.55
N LYS A 101 3.72 3.28 3.70
CA LYS A 101 5.05 2.65 3.72
C LYS A 101 6.17 3.65 3.42
N ILE A 102 5.95 4.57 2.48
CA ILE A 102 6.91 5.63 2.14
C ILE A 102 7.15 6.54 3.35
N GLU A 103 6.09 6.96 4.05
CA GLU A 103 6.19 7.81 5.24
C GLU A 103 6.97 7.11 6.37
N GLU A 104 6.63 5.85 6.65
CA GLU A 104 7.33 5.05 7.67
C GLU A 104 8.80 4.81 7.30
N LEU A 105 9.09 4.56 6.01
CA LEU A 105 10.46 4.39 5.54
C LEU A 105 11.28 5.69 5.64
N GLN A 106 10.68 6.83 5.32
CA GLN A 106 11.32 8.15 5.50
C GLN A 106 11.62 8.43 6.97
N ARG A 107 10.71 8.03 7.86
CA ARG A 107 10.88 8.18 9.30
C ARG A 107 12.02 7.31 9.83
N LEU A 108 12.10 6.06 9.39
CA LEU A 108 13.20 5.15 9.69
C LEU A 108 14.52 5.69 9.13
N LEU A 109 14.55 6.14 7.88
CA LEU A 109 15.74 6.69 7.23
C LEU A 109 16.27 7.91 7.98
N ARG A 110 15.40 8.83 8.41
CA ARG A 110 15.80 9.98 9.23
C ARG A 110 16.41 9.57 10.56
N PHE A 111 15.89 8.52 11.18
CA PHE A 111 16.41 8.00 12.43
C PHE A 111 17.82 7.40 12.26
N VAL A 112 17.99 6.49 11.32
CA VAL A 112 19.27 5.79 11.09
C VAL A 112 20.35 6.69 10.46
N SER A 113 19.96 7.72 9.72
CA SER A 113 20.89 8.69 9.11
C SER A 113 21.59 9.58 10.14
N LYS A 114 21.08 9.68 11.36
CA LYS A 114 21.78 10.38 12.46
C LYS A 114 23.08 9.68 12.85
N GLY A 115 23.28 8.43 12.42
CA GLY A 115 24.54 7.69 12.63
C GLY A 115 24.75 7.22 14.06
N THR A 116 23.79 7.40 14.97
CA THR A 116 23.88 6.99 16.37
C THR A 116 23.55 5.51 16.49
N MET A 117 24.52 4.71 16.90
CA MET A 117 24.32 3.30 17.19
C MET A 117 23.58 3.11 18.50
N LEU A 118 22.69 2.13 18.52
CA LEU A 118 22.04 1.69 19.75
C LEU A 118 23.01 0.84 20.57
N THR A 119 23.25 1.21 21.81
CA THR A 119 24.07 0.44 22.76
C THR A 119 23.23 -0.56 23.55
N GLU A 120 21.96 -0.27 23.72
CA GLU A 120 21.00 -1.11 24.44
C GLU A 120 19.63 -1.08 23.77
N PHE A 121 18.77 -2.00 24.16
CA PHE A 121 17.39 -2.06 23.66
C PHE A 121 16.56 -0.92 24.25
N ASP A 122 15.90 -0.17 23.37
CA ASP A 122 14.96 0.89 23.73
C ASP A 122 13.56 0.55 23.26
N ASP A 123 12.63 0.47 24.21
CA ASP A 123 11.22 0.13 23.94
C ASP A 123 10.54 1.16 23.00
N LYS A 124 10.89 2.45 23.13
CA LYS A 124 10.32 3.50 22.28
C LYS A 124 10.75 3.34 20.84
N THR A 125 12.03 3.08 20.61
CA THR A 125 12.57 2.81 19.27
C THR A 125 11.95 1.56 18.68
N PHE A 126 11.81 0.50 19.48
CA PHE A 126 11.16 -0.73 19.02
C PHE A 126 9.72 -0.48 18.59
N LEU A 127 8.88 0.11 19.43
CA LEU A 127 7.49 0.42 19.16
C LEU A 127 7.32 1.42 18.01
N SER A 128 8.32 2.25 17.75
CA SER A 128 8.29 3.22 16.65
C SER A 128 8.44 2.57 15.29
N PHE A 129 9.25 1.53 15.16
CA PHE A 129 9.63 0.99 13.85
C PHE A 129 9.23 -0.47 13.62
N ALA A 130 9.13 -1.30 14.66
CA ALA A 130 8.71 -2.69 14.54
C ALA A 130 7.18 -2.80 14.51
N GLU A 131 6.67 -3.59 13.59
CA GLU A 131 5.26 -3.96 13.51
C GLU A 131 5.03 -5.33 14.15
N ARG A 132 5.87 -6.30 13.80
CA ARG A 132 5.75 -7.67 14.27
C ARG A 132 7.10 -8.37 14.36
N ILE A 133 7.18 -9.35 15.25
CA ILE A 133 8.30 -10.28 15.35
C ILE A 133 7.79 -11.68 15.09
N THR A 134 8.43 -12.38 14.15
CA THR A 134 8.17 -13.80 13.87
C THR A 134 9.39 -14.63 14.24
N VAL A 135 9.21 -15.56 15.17
CA VAL A 135 10.27 -16.50 15.57
C VAL A 135 10.25 -17.68 14.63
N LEU A 136 11.28 -17.82 13.80
CA LEU A 136 11.39 -18.92 12.84
C LEU A 136 11.94 -20.19 13.49
N SER A 137 12.89 -20.04 14.40
CA SER A 137 13.53 -21.13 15.14
C SER A 137 14.12 -20.64 16.45
N ARG A 138 14.73 -21.55 17.21
CA ARG A 138 15.48 -21.16 18.42
C ARG A 138 16.64 -20.21 18.14
N LYS A 139 17.12 -20.15 16.90
CA LYS A 139 18.30 -19.38 16.49
C LYS A 139 18.00 -18.24 15.52
N GLU A 140 16.77 -18.09 15.06
CA GLU A 140 16.41 -17.13 14.03
C GLU A 140 15.09 -16.42 14.30
N VAL A 141 15.08 -15.13 14.07
CA VAL A 141 13.93 -14.25 14.21
C VAL A 141 13.82 -13.33 13.00
N VAL A 142 12.61 -13.00 12.62
CA VAL A 142 12.32 -11.99 11.60
C VAL A 142 11.63 -10.81 12.27
N PHE A 143 12.15 -9.63 12.03
CA PHE A 143 11.52 -8.36 12.38
C PHE A 143 10.81 -7.81 11.15
N GLU A 144 9.52 -7.63 11.25
CA GLU A 144 8.72 -6.93 10.25
C GLU A 144 8.59 -5.47 10.70
N LEU A 145 9.08 -4.56 9.87
CA LEU A 145 9.05 -3.14 10.16
C LEU A 145 7.81 -2.48 9.53
N LYS A 146 7.31 -1.42 10.13
CA LYS A 146 6.13 -0.67 9.67
C LYS A 146 6.26 -0.16 8.23
N CYS A 147 7.46 0.07 7.76
CA CYS A 147 7.75 0.42 6.37
C CYS A 147 7.64 -0.76 5.38
N GLY A 148 7.28 -1.96 5.84
CA GLY A 148 7.15 -3.17 5.02
C GLY A 148 8.44 -3.97 4.83
N LEU A 149 9.55 -3.57 5.44
CA LEU A 149 10.80 -4.33 5.45
C LEU A 149 10.71 -5.52 6.39
N SER A 150 11.15 -6.70 5.93
CA SER A 150 11.31 -7.90 6.74
C SER A 150 12.78 -8.24 6.83
N LEU A 151 13.33 -8.22 8.04
CA LEU A 151 14.75 -8.44 8.30
C LEU A 151 14.95 -9.65 9.21
N ARG A 152 15.76 -10.58 8.75
CA ARG A 152 16.10 -11.80 9.49
C ARG A 152 17.38 -11.57 10.31
N GLU A 153 17.32 -11.94 11.57
CA GLU A 153 18.46 -11.90 12.49
C GLU A 153 18.65 -13.23 13.21
N ARG A 154 19.91 -13.53 13.51
CA ARG A 154 20.25 -14.68 14.36
C ARG A 154 20.18 -14.30 15.82
N LEU A 155 19.57 -15.18 16.61
CA LEU A 155 19.61 -15.09 18.06
C LEU A 155 20.96 -15.63 18.52
N VAL A 156 21.77 -14.78 19.13
CA VAL A 156 22.99 -15.22 19.80
C VAL A 156 22.57 -15.83 21.15
N GLU A 157 22.91 -17.07 21.37
CA GLU A 157 22.78 -17.68 22.71
C GLU A 157 23.76 -16.97 23.67
N PRO A 158 23.31 -16.64 24.87
CA PRO A 158 24.17 -16.02 25.87
C PRO A 158 25.30 -16.96 26.29
#